data_c634cea283b66a2bd71fa29257a9e430
#
_entry.id   c634cea283b66a2bd71fa29257a9e430
#
_cell.length_a   1.000
_cell.length_b   1.000
_cell.length_c   1.000
_cell.angle_alpha   90.00
_cell.angle_beta   90.00
_cell.angle_gamma   90.00
#
_symmetry.space_group_name_H-M   'P 1'
#
loop_
_entity.id
_entity.type
_entity.pdbx_description
1 polymer ?
#
loop_
_entity_poly.entity_id
_entity_poly.type
_entity_poly.pdbx_seq_one_letter_code
_entity_poly.pdbx_strand_id
1 'polypeptide(L)'
;MKFLPMKKITIQTVFSGCMAIGLVTNTQGQEKIDFARQVKPILESTCLSCHNPDNIKGELLLDTRVNALIGGEYGPVIEPGKPDESSLYTLTILDPDDDDIMPPKGDPLSKEQTDILKHWIEQGAEWPEDIVLKTAQKVDFVADVQPVLELNCVSCHREGHADGGLQLDIREKAFAGGKAGKAIIPGRSGLSSLYTFTILPEDHDDLMPPVKKNGPLAPEKSNMLRYWIDQGAQWPDDVVLVPRKEDAGPTGADMELVSAIHERITQNNKVTDASQMEDYKETITGTKVTFDMVTIPGGTFKMGSPESEEGRREDEGPQVEISISPFWMGKHEVTWNEYELFMYPEEMARLINVGDDYNDPLADAVTNPTKPYVEMSFGMGKEKFPAISMTQHAANKYCQWLSAKTGHFYRLPTEAEWEYACRAGTTTAFWFGDNGEDIGDYEWYADNADFKYQKVGTKKPNPWGLYDMHGNVAEWVLDAYTKEGYQIFEGKEQIDPWNVAETLYPRTARGGSWDDYEESMRSAARRGSDPLWKMQDPQLPKSIWYLTDAQVLGIRVVRPLSIPEKEKMALYWNNLGERD
;
A
#
# COMPACT_ATOMS: atom_id res chain seq x y z
N MET A 1 -18.38 41.97 72.09
CA MET A 1 -17.93 41.01 73.06
C MET A 1 -16.68 40.35 72.49
N LYS A 2 -15.49 40.88 72.76
CA LYS A 2 -14.55 40.46 73.86
C LYS A 2 -14.51 38.93 73.92
N PHE A 3 -13.45 38.25 73.49
CA PHE A 3 -12.28 38.02 74.33
C PHE A 3 -11.06 37.52 73.51
N LEU A 4 -9.97 37.94 73.97
CA LEU A 4 -8.56 37.74 73.62
C LEU A 4 -7.97 36.43 74.16
N PRO A 5 -6.67 36.17 74.11
CA PRO A 5 -5.93 35.06 73.48
C PRO A 5 -5.19 34.19 74.56
N MET A 6 -4.64 33.05 74.16
CA MET A 6 -3.58 32.42 74.97
C MET A 6 -2.59 31.66 74.08
N LYS A 7 -1.40 32.18 74.07
CA LYS A 7 -0.09 31.80 74.67
C LYS A 7 0.51 30.47 74.12
N LYS A 8 1.69 30.67 73.54
CA LYS A 8 2.77 29.74 73.24
C LYS A 8 3.22 28.94 74.47
N ILE A 9 3.52 27.67 74.30
CA ILE A 9 4.44 26.90 75.14
C ILE A 9 5.47 26.25 74.22
N THR A 10 6.73 26.61 74.43
CA THR A 10 7.92 26.01 73.81
C THR A 10 8.36 24.86 74.70
N ILE A 11 8.58 23.68 74.10
CA ILE A 11 9.38 22.62 74.74
C ILE A 11 10.50 22.26 73.76
N GLN A 12 11.71 22.62 74.19
CA GLN A 12 12.97 22.09 73.68
C GLN A 12 13.18 20.69 74.27
N THR A 13 13.40 19.72 73.38
CA THR A 13 14.02 18.48 73.83
C THR A 13 15.18 18.17 72.86
N VAL A 14 16.34 18.19 73.47
CA VAL A 14 17.59 17.75 72.87
C VAL A 14 17.59 16.24 72.76
N PHE A 15 17.87 15.73 71.56
CA PHE A 15 18.31 14.32 71.41
C PHE A 15 19.52 14.25 70.49
N SER A 16 20.51 13.66 71.12
CA SER A 16 21.84 13.32 70.64
C SER A 16 21.86 12.45 69.41
N GLY A 17 22.85 12.65 68.57
CA GLY A 17 22.99 12.03 67.26
C GLY A 17 23.16 10.52 67.19
N CYS A 18 22.76 10.00 66.08
CA CYS A 18 23.38 8.86 65.44
C CYS A 18 23.36 9.11 63.94
N MET A 19 24.55 9.35 63.40
CA MET A 19 24.79 9.48 61.96
C MET A 19 24.70 8.09 61.35
N ALA A 20 23.53 7.74 60.80
CA ALA A 20 23.41 6.61 59.86
C ALA A 20 23.71 7.15 58.47
N ILE A 21 24.85 6.79 57.93
CA ILE A 21 25.19 6.95 56.53
C ILE A 21 24.30 6.00 55.74
N GLY A 22 23.15 6.51 55.27
CA GLY A 22 22.34 5.79 54.29
C GLY A 22 23.07 5.81 52.94
N LEU A 23 23.63 4.70 52.54
CA LEU A 23 23.97 4.43 51.15
C LEU A 23 22.67 4.59 50.33
N VAL A 24 22.54 5.74 49.67
CA VAL A 24 21.58 5.88 48.55
C VAL A 24 22.15 5.05 47.42
N THR A 25 21.71 3.81 47.30
CA THR A 25 21.87 3.03 46.08
C THR A 25 21.06 3.76 45.03
N ASN A 26 21.75 4.42 44.12
CA ASN A 26 21.18 4.99 42.90
C ASN A 26 20.79 3.82 42.02
N THR A 27 19.58 3.27 42.21
CA THR A 27 18.96 2.37 41.22
C THR A 27 18.57 3.28 40.05
N GLN A 28 19.47 3.43 39.08
CA GLN A 28 19.06 3.79 37.71
C GLN A 28 18.01 2.74 37.34
N GLY A 29 16.75 3.16 37.23
CA GLY A 29 15.69 2.31 36.73
C GLY A 29 16.08 1.89 35.31
N GLN A 30 16.36 0.61 35.11
CA GLN A 30 16.57 0.04 33.80
C GLN A 30 15.31 0.32 32.99
N GLU A 31 15.47 0.95 31.83
CA GLU A 31 14.37 1.28 30.92
C GLU A 31 13.61 -0.01 30.54
N LYS A 32 12.28 0.03 30.56
CA LYS A 32 11.46 -1.14 30.26
C LYS A 32 11.62 -1.49 28.78
N ILE A 33 11.99 -2.73 28.50
CA ILE A 33 12.09 -3.22 27.11
C ILE A 33 10.69 -3.33 26.49
N ASP A 34 10.49 -2.68 25.36
CA ASP A 34 9.28 -2.74 24.56
C ASP A 34 9.36 -3.94 23.61
N PHE A 35 8.43 -4.90 23.79
CA PHE A 35 8.40 -6.11 22.96
C PHE A 35 8.24 -5.79 21.48
N ALA A 36 7.26 -4.97 21.12
CA ALA A 36 6.94 -4.69 19.72
C ALA A 36 8.05 -3.95 18.98
N ARG A 37 8.76 -3.06 19.69
CA ARG A 37 9.82 -2.23 19.10
C ARG A 37 11.19 -2.89 19.13
N GLN A 38 11.51 -3.68 20.16
CA GLN A 38 12.87 -4.14 20.41
C GLN A 38 13.03 -5.66 20.27
N VAL A 39 12.09 -6.47 20.78
CA VAL A 39 12.20 -7.94 20.81
C VAL A 39 11.61 -8.58 19.55
N LYS A 40 10.37 -8.23 19.20
CA LYS A 40 9.69 -8.74 18.01
C LYS A 40 10.59 -8.70 16.78
N PRO A 41 11.26 -7.58 16.52
CA PRO A 41 12.15 -7.47 15.37
C PRO A 41 13.30 -8.49 15.35
N ILE A 42 13.88 -8.80 16.49
CA ILE A 42 14.97 -9.80 16.59
C ILE A 42 14.42 -11.20 16.28
N LEU A 43 13.28 -11.55 16.88
CA LEU A 43 12.67 -12.85 16.67
C LEU A 43 12.25 -13.08 15.21
N GLU A 44 11.61 -12.10 14.59
CA GLU A 44 11.13 -12.18 13.19
C GLU A 44 12.26 -12.31 12.18
N SER A 45 13.37 -11.57 12.36
CA SER A 45 14.47 -11.58 11.40
C SER A 45 15.42 -12.76 11.57
N THR A 46 15.59 -13.27 12.79
CA THR A 46 16.66 -14.21 13.10
C THR A 46 16.12 -15.61 13.41
N CYS A 47 15.05 -15.71 14.19
CA CYS A 47 14.58 -16.98 14.75
C CYS A 47 13.47 -17.60 13.90
N LEU A 48 12.54 -16.75 13.44
CA LEU A 48 11.26 -17.21 12.88
C LEU A 48 11.43 -17.91 11.52
N SER A 49 12.52 -17.69 10.78
CA SER A 49 12.79 -18.42 9.54
C SER A 49 12.91 -19.95 9.72
N CYS A 50 13.26 -20.38 10.93
CA CYS A 50 13.42 -21.80 11.28
C CYS A 50 12.37 -22.30 12.30
N HIS A 51 11.72 -21.40 13.04
CA HIS A 51 10.81 -21.72 14.14
C HIS A 51 9.40 -21.16 13.90
N ASN A 52 8.80 -21.50 12.76
CA ASN A 52 7.47 -21.09 12.32
C ASN A 52 6.63 -22.32 11.89
N PRO A 53 5.31 -22.20 11.69
CA PRO A 53 4.46 -23.33 11.31
C PRO A 53 4.88 -24.10 10.06
N ASP A 54 5.54 -23.45 9.11
CA ASP A 54 6.00 -24.06 7.85
C ASP A 54 7.40 -24.71 7.99
N ASN A 55 8.16 -24.33 9.02
CA ASN A 55 9.52 -24.83 9.28
C ASN A 55 9.77 -24.94 10.77
N ILE A 56 9.43 -26.11 11.36
CA ILE A 56 9.50 -26.36 12.80
C ILE A 56 10.81 -27.08 13.12
N LYS A 57 11.87 -26.34 13.40
CA LYS A 57 13.14 -26.91 13.84
C LYS A 57 13.15 -27.10 15.36
N GLY A 58 13.58 -28.29 15.82
CA GLY A 58 13.63 -28.62 17.25
C GLY A 58 12.24 -28.60 17.92
N GLU A 59 11.16 -28.87 17.16
CA GLU A 59 9.77 -28.82 17.62
C GLU A 59 9.38 -27.46 18.24
N LEU A 60 10.14 -26.39 17.96
CA LEU A 60 9.94 -25.06 18.53
C LEU A 60 9.18 -24.15 17.55
N LEU A 61 8.12 -23.52 18.04
CA LEU A 61 7.39 -22.45 17.39
C LEU A 61 7.58 -21.14 18.16
N LEU A 62 7.93 -20.06 17.44
CA LEU A 62 8.12 -18.73 18.01
C LEU A 62 7.19 -17.68 17.37
N ASP A 63 6.14 -18.12 16.70
CA ASP A 63 5.18 -17.25 16.01
C ASP A 63 4.21 -16.53 16.96
N THR A 64 3.89 -17.17 18.10
CA THR A 64 2.99 -16.63 19.11
C THR A 64 3.58 -16.76 20.52
N ARG A 65 3.12 -15.89 21.43
CA ARG A 65 3.48 -15.98 22.86
C ARG A 65 3.22 -17.38 23.45
N VAL A 66 2.05 -17.96 23.12
CA VAL A 66 1.65 -19.27 23.65
C VAL A 66 2.64 -20.34 23.18
N ASN A 67 2.95 -20.38 21.90
CA ASN A 67 3.87 -21.35 21.31
C ASN A 67 5.30 -21.18 21.86
N ALA A 68 5.78 -19.96 21.96
CA ALA A 68 7.10 -19.67 22.51
C ALA A 68 7.25 -20.10 23.99
N LEU A 69 6.19 -20.00 24.80
CA LEU A 69 6.20 -20.46 26.20
C LEU A 69 6.02 -21.98 26.38
N ILE A 70 5.40 -22.66 25.40
CA ILE A 70 5.36 -24.12 25.36
C ILE A 70 6.76 -24.69 25.19
N GLY A 71 7.58 -24.03 24.33
CA GLY A 71 8.93 -24.45 24.02
C GLY A 71 9.01 -25.51 22.91
N GLY A 72 10.15 -26.19 22.83
CA GLY A 72 10.44 -27.20 21.81
C GLY A 72 10.78 -28.56 22.36
N GLU A 73 11.50 -29.36 21.59
CA GLU A 73 11.92 -30.74 21.91
C GLU A 73 12.59 -30.87 23.30
N TYR A 74 13.32 -29.84 23.72
CA TYR A 74 14.06 -29.83 24.99
C TYR A 74 13.37 -29.04 26.11
N GLY A 75 12.10 -28.69 25.91
CA GLY A 75 11.28 -27.97 26.90
C GLY A 75 11.19 -26.48 26.67
N PRO A 76 10.76 -25.69 27.68
CA PRO A 76 10.58 -24.26 27.60
C PRO A 76 11.87 -23.55 27.19
N VAL A 77 11.78 -22.60 26.21
CA VAL A 77 12.92 -21.82 25.75
C VAL A 77 12.99 -20.42 26.39
N ILE A 78 11.92 -20.01 27.05
CA ILE A 78 11.79 -18.75 27.78
C ILE A 78 11.35 -19.08 29.23
N GLU A 79 12.19 -18.73 30.19
CA GLU A 79 11.87 -18.76 31.63
C GLU A 79 11.78 -17.31 32.12
N PRO A 80 10.57 -16.73 32.25
CA PRO A 80 10.41 -15.33 32.63
C PRO A 80 11.12 -14.98 33.95
N GLY A 81 11.93 -13.93 33.91
CA GLY A 81 12.79 -13.47 35.01
C GLY A 81 14.12 -14.20 35.14
N LYS A 82 14.40 -15.19 34.26
CA LYS A 82 15.58 -16.06 34.36
C LYS A 82 16.30 -16.21 33.00
N PRO A 83 17.02 -15.23 32.56
CA PRO A 83 17.70 -15.31 31.24
C PRO A 83 18.73 -16.44 31.17
N ASP A 84 19.46 -16.73 32.25
CA ASP A 84 20.47 -17.79 32.27
C ASP A 84 19.87 -19.21 32.26
N GLU A 85 18.55 -19.36 32.51
CA GLU A 85 17.81 -20.59 32.36
C GLU A 85 17.00 -20.64 31.04
N SER A 86 17.05 -19.58 30.24
CA SER A 86 16.30 -19.43 28.97
C SER A 86 17.18 -19.75 27.76
N SER A 87 16.92 -20.88 27.09
CA SER A 87 17.70 -21.28 25.91
C SER A 87 17.57 -20.28 24.73
N LEU A 88 16.45 -19.55 24.65
CA LEU A 88 16.30 -18.43 23.71
C LEU A 88 17.42 -17.38 23.85
N TYR A 89 17.96 -17.18 25.04
CA TYR A 89 19.10 -16.30 25.28
C TYR A 89 20.43 -17.04 25.30
N THR A 90 20.52 -18.15 26.05
CA THR A 90 21.81 -18.80 26.29
C THR A 90 22.42 -19.38 25.04
N LEU A 91 21.64 -19.89 24.08
CA LEU A 91 22.14 -20.40 22.81
C LEU A 91 22.57 -19.27 21.84
N THR A 92 22.11 -18.03 22.04
CA THR A 92 22.52 -16.91 21.19
C THR A 92 23.83 -16.26 21.62
N ILE A 93 24.38 -16.63 22.77
CA ILE A 93 25.64 -16.09 23.32
C ILE A 93 26.77 -17.14 23.36
N LEU A 94 26.58 -18.31 22.77
CA LEU A 94 27.62 -19.33 22.63
C LEU A 94 28.74 -18.81 21.72
N ASP A 95 29.88 -19.54 21.75
CA ASP A 95 30.98 -19.25 20.83
C ASP A 95 30.48 -19.43 19.37
N PRO A 96 30.86 -18.55 18.44
CA PRO A 96 30.47 -18.68 17.03
C PRO A 96 30.83 -20.03 16.38
N ASP A 97 31.78 -20.75 16.93
CA ASP A 97 32.18 -22.08 16.46
C ASP A 97 31.46 -23.22 17.19
N ASP A 98 30.53 -22.94 18.07
CA ASP A 98 29.74 -23.94 18.80
C ASP A 98 28.60 -24.48 17.92
N ASP A 99 28.47 -25.82 17.89
CA ASP A 99 27.46 -26.49 17.05
C ASP A 99 26.00 -26.16 17.48
N ASP A 100 25.79 -25.74 18.73
CA ASP A 100 24.48 -25.41 19.29
C ASP A 100 24.15 -23.91 19.23
N ILE A 101 25.03 -23.08 18.66
CA ILE A 101 24.77 -21.63 18.54
C ILE A 101 23.51 -21.34 17.72
N MET A 102 22.72 -20.35 18.17
CA MET A 102 21.55 -19.86 17.44
C MET A 102 21.74 -18.38 17.04
N PRO A 103 21.52 -18.04 15.75
CA PRO A 103 21.14 -18.92 14.64
C PRO A 103 22.30 -19.81 14.16
N PRO A 104 22.01 -21.05 13.67
CA PRO A 104 23.06 -21.95 13.19
C PRO A 104 23.61 -21.59 11.81
N LYS A 105 23.06 -20.59 11.16
CA LYS A 105 23.46 -20.05 9.86
C LYS A 105 23.31 -18.55 9.85
N GLY A 106 24.24 -17.86 9.22
CA GLY A 106 24.31 -16.41 9.18
C GLY A 106 25.20 -15.86 10.29
N ASP A 107 25.14 -14.53 10.49
CA ASP A 107 25.91 -13.89 11.58
C ASP A 107 25.23 -14.14 12.94
N PRO A 108 26.02 -14.38 14.00
CA PRO A 108 25.50 -14.40 15.37
C PRO A 108 24.79 -13.09 15.74
N LEU A 109 23.89 -13.14 16.72
CA LEU A 109 23.25 -11.92 17.22
C LEU A 109 24.31 -10.94 17.73
N SER A 110 24.08 -9.64 17.50
CA SER A 110 24.95 -8.62 18.06
C SER A 110 24.80 -8.58 19.60
N LYS A 111 25.80 -8.00 20.27
CA LYS A 111 25.74 -7.85 21.74
C LYS A 111 24.51 -7.06 22.18
N GLU A 112 24.12 -6.03 21.42
CA GLU A 112 22.94 -5.22 21.69
C GLU A 112 21.66 -6.06 21.60
N GLN A 113 21.55 -6.92 20.59
CA GLN A 113 20.41 -7.82 20.43
C GLN A 113 20.32 -8.85 21.56
N THR A 114 21.45 -9.45 21.92
CA THR A 114 21.48 -10.39 23.05
C THR A 114 21.21 -9.71 24.39
N ASP A 115 21.71 -8.47 24.60
CA ASP A 115 21.39 -7.68 25.78
C ASP A 115 19.89 -7.32 25.85
N ILE A 116 19.25 -6.99 24.72
CA ILE A 116 17.79 -6.75 24.66
C ILE A 116 17.02 -8.02 25.06
N LEU A 117 17.35 -9.18 24.47
CA LEU A 117 16.70 -10.45 24.85
C LEU A 117 16.89 -10.77 26.34
N LYS A 118 18.10 -10.60 26.86
CA LYS A 118 18.43 -10.78 28.27
C LYS A 118 17.56 -9.92 29.18
N HIS A 119 17.59 -8.60 28.96
CA HIS A 119 16.84 -7.66 29.79
C HIS A 119 15.33 -7.83 29.67
N TRP A 120 14.82 -8.16 28.47
CA TRP A 120 13.41 -8.48 28.28
C TRP A 120 13.00 -9.70 29.10
N ILE A 121 13.82 -10.78 29.10
CA ILE A 121 13.55 -11.99 29.90
C ILE A 121 13.66 -11.66 31.39
N GLU A 122 14.70 -10.91 31.82
CA GLU A 122 14.86 -10.43 33.21
C GLU A 122 13.64 -9.65 33.71
N GLN A 123 13.01 -8.84 32.82
CA GLN A 123 11.82 -8.05 33.12
C GLN A 123 10.50 -8.87 33.06
N GLY A 124 10.59 -10.19 32.86
CA GLY A 124 9.44 -11.11 32.90
C GLY A 124 8.93 -11.52 31.52
N ALA A 125 9.68 -11.26 30.45
CA ALA A 125 9.36 -11.67 29.08
C ALA A 125 7.93 -11.27 28.66
N GLU A 126 7.56 -10.01 28.92
CA GLU A 126 6.24 -9.48 28.56
C GLU A 126 6.06 -9.48 27.03
N TRP A 127 5.08 -10.23 26.57
CA TRP A 127 4.71 -10.35 25.15
C TRP A 127 3.20 -10.16 25.05
N PRO A 128 2.69 -9.09 24.41
CA PRO A 128 1.26 -8.85 24.24
C PRO A 128 0.57 -10.00 23.49
N GLU A 129 -0.60 -10.44 23.97
CA GLU A 129 -1.30 -11.62 23.45
C GLU A 129 -1.79 -11.45 22.01
N ASP A 130 -2.02 -10.22 21.57
CA ASP A 130 -2.46 -9.84 20.23
C ASP A 130 -1.33 -9.75 19.19
N ILE A 131 -0.06 -9.90 19.61
CA ILE A 131 1.08 -9.86 18.70
C ILE A 131 1.44 -11.26 18.24
N VAL A 132 1.17 -11.55 16.98
CA VAL A 132 1.64 -12.71 16.24
C VAL A 132 2.84 -12.31 15.39
N LEU A 133 3.94 -13.10 15.48
CA LEU A 133 5.13 -12.85 14.67
C LEU A 133 4.96 -13.45 13.28
N LYS A 134 5.51 -12.76 12.29
CA LYS A 134 5.51 -13.21 10.90
C LYS A 134 6.95 -13.26 10.39
N THR A 135 7.28 -14.25 9.57
CA THR A 135 8.58 -14.30 8.88
C THR A 135 8.80 -13.00 8.11
N ALA A 136 9.98 -12.41 8.28
CA ALA A 136 10.32 -11.18 7.59
C ALA A 136 10.14 -11.35 6.07
N GLN A 137 9.28 -10.52 5.47
CA GLN A 137 9.12 -10.49 4.01
C GLN A 137 10.46 -10.12 3.35
N LYS A 138 10.71 -10.66 2.18
CA LYS A 138 11.84 -10.20 1.36
C LYS A 138 11.61 -8.73 1.02
N VAL A 139 12.54 -7.88 1.44
CA VAL A 139 12.48 -6.43 1.20
C VAL A 139 13.21 -6.12 -0.10
N ASP A 140 12.49 -5.50 -1.03
CA ASP A 140 13.06 -4.96 -2.27
C ASP A 140 13.53 -3.52 -2.06
N PHE A 141 14.72 -3.19 -2.56
CA PHE A 141 15.25 -1.85 -2.36
C PHE A 141 14.42 -0.77 -3.07
N VAL A 142 14.06 -1.00 -4.32
CA VAL A 142 13.38 0.01 -5.16
C VAL A 142 11.93 0.17 -4.74
N ALA A 143 11.26 -0.95 -4.45
CA ALA A 143 9.85 -0.93 -4.07
C ALA A 143 9.63 -0.44 -2.63
N ASP A 144 10.48 -0.87 -1.69
CA ASP A 144 10.21 -0.73 -0.26
C ASP A 144 11.11 0.32 0.41
N VAL A 145 12.41 0.31 0.13
CA VAL A 145 13.42 1.12 0.86
C VAL A 145 13.64 2.48 0.23
N GLN A 146 13.75 2.54 -1.09
CA GLN A 146 13.98 3.78 -1.84
C GLN A 146 12.94 4.86 -1.47
N PRO A 147 11.62 4.59 -1.45
CA PRO A 147 10.62 5.59 -1.06
C PRO A 147 10.82 6.10 0.36
N VAL A 148 11.19 5.22 1.30
CA VAL A 148 11.44 5.61 2.69
C VAL A 148 12.63 6.57 2.79
N LEU A 149 13.73 6.26 2.11
CA LEU A 149 14.94 7.10 2.12
C LEU A 149 14.70 8.44 1.43
N GLU A 150 14.08 8.45 0.26
CA GLU A 150 13.81 9.66 -0.52
C GLU A 150 12.88 10.64 0.18
N LEU A 151 11.84 10.12 0.85
CA LEU A 151 10.87 10.92 1.58
C LEU A 151 11.42 11.48 2.89
N ASN A 152 12.22 10.70 3.62
CA ASN A 152 12.53 11.03 5.02
C ASN A 152 14.01 11.40 5.27
N CYS A 153 14.94 11.03 4.38
CA CYS A 153 16.38 11.11 4.65
C CYS A 153 17.14 11.97 3.63
N VAL A 154 16.91 11.74 2.33
CA VAL A 154 17.74 12.30 1.25
C VAL A 154 17.63 13.82 1.14
N SER A 155 16.55 14.45 1.63
CA SER A 155 16.43 15.92 1.66
C SER A 155 17.57 16.59 2.44
N CYS A 156 18.09 15.93 3.49
CA CYS A 156 19.17 16.41 4.35
C CYS A 156 20.50 15.65 4.14
N HIS A 157 20.48 14.48 3.50
CA HIS A 157 21.63 13.59 3.36
C HIS A 157 21.93 13.29 1.88
N ARG A 158 22.35 14.30 1.10
CA ARG A 158 22.68 14.20 -0.32
C ARG A 158 23.85 15.09 -0.71
N GLU A 159 24.29 14.98 -1.95
CA GLU A 159 25.32 15.90 -2.46
C GLU A 159 24.88 17.37 -2.30
N GLY A 160 25.80 18.20 -1.82
CA GLY A 160 25.55 19.62 -1.55
C GLY A 160 24.74 19.90 -0.27
N HIS A 161 24.22 18.88 0.42
CA HIS A 161 23.46 18.99 1.67
C HIS A 161 23.66 17.74 2.54
N ALA A 162 24.90 17.50 3.00
CA ALA A 162 25.30 16.31 3.72
C ALA A 162 25.39 16.58 5.23
N ASP A 163 24.23 16.64 5.91
CA ASP A 163 24.18 16.81 7.37
C ASP A 163 24.91 15.65 8.05
N GLY A 164 25.72 15.94 9.04
CA GLY A 164 26.58 14.94 9.67
C GLY A 164 27.64 14.31 8.75
N GLY A 165 27.84 14.85 7.54
CA GLY A 165 28.76 14.29 6.53
C GLY A 165 28.24 13.01 5.86
N LEU A 166 26.98 12.63 6.11
CA LEU A 166 26.33 11.46 5.50
C LEU A 166 25.66 11.84 4.19
N GLN A 167 25.86 11.04 3.15
CA GLN A 167 25.17 11.10 1.88
C GLN A 167 24.45 9.78 1.62
N LEU A 168 23.15 9.85 1.39
CA LEU A 168 22.27 8.69 1.13
C LEU A 168 21.66 8.70 -0.27
N ASP A 169 22.08 9.65 -1.12
CA ASP A 169 21.63 9.75 -2.50
C ASP A 169 22.34 8.78 -3.46
N ILE A 170 23.54 8.36 -3.11
CA ILE A 170 24.39 7.45 -3.91
C ILE A 170 24.85 6.30 -3.04
N ARG A 171 24.64 5.06 -3.53
CA ARG A 171 25.02 3.81 -2.84
C ARG A 171 26.41 3.85 -2.23
N GLU A 172 27.45 4.16 -3.02
CA GLU A 172 28.85 4.18 -2.56
C GLU A 172 29.05 5.10 -1.35
N LYS A 173 28.40 6.27 -1.36
CA LYS A 173 28.49 7.26 -0.29
C LYS A 173 27.69 6.84 0.95
N ALA A 174 26.54 6.24 0.76
CA ALA A 174 25.70 5.75 1.85
C ALA A 174 26.43 4.65 2.65
N PHE A 175 27.10 3.72 1.98
CA PHE A 175 27.90 2.67 2.62
C PHE A 175 29.23 3.17 3.19
N ALA A 176 29.78 4.29 2.70
CA ALA A 176 30.94 4.92 3.28
C ALA A 176 30.63 5.49 4.68
N GLY A 177 29.40 5.98 4.89
CA GLY A 177 28.91 6.54 6.14
C GLY A 177 29.24 8.02 6.32
N GLY A 178 29.07 8.53 7.54
CA GLY A 178 29.27 9.92 7.92
C GLY A 178 30.14 10.08 9.18
N LYS A 179 30.00 11.23 9.85
CA LYS A 179 30.78 11.53 11.08
C LYS A 179 30.46 10.58 12.24
N ALA A 180 29.24 10.05 12.30
CA ALA A 180 28.81 9.08 13.30
C ALA A 180 29.28 7.64 13.01
N GLY A 181 30.04 7.43 11.93
CA GLY A 181 30.50 6.12 11.49
C GLY A 181 29.71 5.58 10.30
N LYS A 182 29.66 4.25 10.16
CA LYS A 182 28.95 3.60 9.07
C LYS A 182 27.44 3.68 9.26
N ALA A 183 26.74 4.25 8.27
CA ALA A 183 25.28 4.32 8.29
C ALA A 183 24.64 2.98 7.97
N ILE A 184 25.24 2.21 7.07
CA ILE A 184 24.72 0.90 6.62
C ILE A 184 25.84 -0.13 6.79
N ILE A 185 25.57 -1.18 7.56
CA ILE A 185 26.43 -2.34 7.71
C ILE A 185 25.58 -3.55 7.31
N PRO A 186 25.77 -4.12 6.10
CA PRO A 186 24.97 -5.24 5.62
C PRO A 186 24.93 -6.39 6.62
N GLY A 187 23.75 -6.96 6.86
CA GLY A 187 23.52 -8.02 7.82
C GLY A 187 23.49 -7.58 9.29
N ARG A 188 23.67 -6.27 9.59
CA ARG A 188 23.84 -5.77 10.98
C ARG A 188 23.08 -4.48 11.22
N SER A 189 21.76 -4.55 11.24
CA SER A 189 20.91 -3.38 11.47
C SER A 189 21.18 -2.71 12.84
N GLY A 190 21.39 -3.50 13.89
CA GLY A 190 21.69 -2.99 15.23
C GLY A 190 23.02 -2.19 15.35
N LEU A 191 23.91 -2.30 14.35
CA LEU A 191 25.15 -1.51 14.24
C LEU A 191 25.07 -0.43 13.15
N SER A 192 23.96 -0.35 12.44
CA SER A 192 23.74 0.58 11.34
C SER A 192 23.01 1.82 11.83
N SER A 193 23.69 2.99 11.85
CA SER A 193 23.08 4.23 12.33
C SER A 193 21.87 4.66 11.50
N LEU A 194 21.75 4.24 10.25
CA LEU A 194 20.56 4.44 9.44
C LEU A 194 19.29 3.84 10.09
N TYR A 195 19.42 2.73 10.80
CA TYR A 195 18.32 2.14 11.55
C TYR A 195 18.29 2.61 12.99
N THR A 196 19.42 2.53 13.72
CA THR A 196 19.42 2.76 15.17
C THR A 196 19.00 4.18 15.55
N PHE A 197 19.26 5.17 14.70
CA PHE A 197 18.84 6.55 14.95
C PHE A 197 17.35 6.77 14.66
N THR A 198 16.68 5.90 13.92
CA THR A 198 15.23 6.03 13.66
C THR A 198 14.36 5.51 14.81
N ILE A 199 14.94 4.77 15.75
CA ILE A 199 14.23 4.15 16.88
C ILE A 199 14.59 4.77 18.24
N LEU A 200 15.34 5.87 18.25
CA LEU A 200 15.65 6.61 19.46
C LEU A 200 14.40 7.30 20.05
N PRO A 201 14.39 7.59 21.36
CA PRO A 201 13.32 8.37 21.97
C PRO A 201 13.11 9.72 21.30
N GLU A 202 11.88 10.25 21.31
CA GLU A 202 11.52 11.52 20.65
C GLU A 202 12.29 12.73 21.14
N ASP A 203 12.77 12.71 22.38
CA ASP A 203 13.57 13.76 23.01
C ASP A 203 15.08 13.59 22.79
N HIS A 204 15.52 12.55 22.08
CA HIS A 204 16.93 12.30 21.83
C HIS A 204 17.46 13.18 20.68
N ASP A 205 18.59 13.86 20.91
CA ASP A 205 19.19 14.80 19.94
C ASP A 205 19.60 14.14 18.60
N ASP A 206 19.91 12.83 18.63
CA ASP A 206 20.34 12.07 17.45
C ASP A 206 19.17 11.35 16.75
N LEU A 207 17.92 11.55 17.18
CA LEU A 207 16.76 10.96 16.50
C LEU A 207 16.69 11.42 15.04
N MET A 208 16.53 10.46 14.12
CA MET A 208 16.43 10.71 12.68
C MET A 208 15.17 10.03 12.06
N PRO A 209 14.33 10.77 11.33
CA PRO A 209 14.35 12.23 11.19
C PRO A 209 14.03 12.93 12.52
N PRO A 210 14.54 14.15 12.76
CA PRO A 210 14.17 14.92 13.95
C PRO A 210 12.67 15.24 13.96
N VAL A 211 12.05 15.33 15.15
CA VAL A 211 10.61 15.65 15.30
C VAL A 211 10.17 16.88 14.48
N LYS A 212 11.02 17.92 14.43
CA LYS A 212 10.77 19.15 13.65
C LYS A 212 10.90 18.97 12.13
N LYS A 213 11.28 17.79 11.66
CA LYS A 213 11.54 17.44 10.25
C LYS A 213 10.82 16.14 9.87
N ASN A 214 9.55 16.03 10.26
CA ASN A 214 8.66 14.87 10.01
C ASN A 214 9.09 13.58 10.73
N GLY A 215 9.87 13.66 11.83
CA GLY A 215 10.13 12.52 12.71
C GLY A 215 9.13 12.43 13.86
N PRO A 216 9.16 11.35 14.64
CA PRO A 216 9.93 10.11 14.39
C PRO A 216 9.41 9.33 13.18
N LEU A 217 10.26 8.50 12.59
CA LEU A 217 9.84 7.60 11.53
C LEU A 217 8.81 6.58 12.07
N ALA A 218 7.76 6.31 11.32
CA ALA A 218 6.78 5.30 11.70
C ALA A 218 7.45 3.93 11.92
N PRO A 219 7.04 3.14 12.93
CA PRO A 219 7.67 1.85 13.25
C PRO A 219 7.78 0.89 12.06
N GLU A 220 6.80 0.88 11.17
CA GLU A 220 6.78 0.05 9.96
C GLU A 220 7.91 0.45 9.02
N LYS A 221 8.14 1.74 8.81
CA LYS A 221 9.22 2.28 7.97
C LYS A 221 10.59 2.00 8.59
N SER A 222 10.74 2.14 9.91
CA SER A 222 11.98 1.79 10.62
C SER A 222 12.27 0.30 10.51
N ASN A 223 11.25 -0.56 10.66
CA ASN A 223 11.38 -2.01 10.49
C ASN A 223 11.72 -2.40 9.06
N MET A 224 11.19 -1.70 8.05
CA MET A 224 11.54 -1.89 6.65
C MET A 224 13.04 -1.69 6.43
N LEU A 225 13.62 -0.58 6.92
CA LEU A 225 15.06 -0.32 6.86
C LEU A 225 15.86 -1.43 7.55
N ARG A 226 15.41 -1.87 8.70
CA ARG A 226 16.02 -2.96 9.45
C ARG A 226 16.05 -4.26 8.66
N TYR A 227 14.88 -4.73 8.19
CA TYR A 227 14.78 -5.98 7.41
C TYR A 227 15.64 -5.94 6.16
N TRP A 228 15.66 -4.81 5.46
CA TRP A 228 16.53 -4.63 4.32
C TRP A 228 18.02 -4.75 4.68
N ILE A 229 18.45 -4.10 5.77
CA ILE A 229 19.85 -4.17 6.24
C ILE A 229 20.20 -5.59 6.65
N ASP A 230 19.33 -6.27 7.41
CA ASP A 230 19.55 -7.65 7.90
C ASP A 230 19.57 -8.65 6.74
N GLN A 231 18.86 -8.39 5.64
CA GLN A 231 18.90 -9.18 4.40
C GLN A 231 20.10 -8.85 3.50
N GLY A 232 21.06 -8.07 3.97
CA GLY A 232 22.31 -7.78 3.27
C GLY A 232 22.33 -6.46 2.52
N ALA A 233 21.36 -5.58 2.75
CA ALA A 233 21.27 -4.21 2.23
C ALA A 233 21.54 -4.14 0.70
N GLN A 234 20.85 -4.99 -0.07
CA GLN A 234 20.98 -5.00 -1.52
C GLN A 234 20.47 -3.67 -2.09
N TRP A 235 21.34 -2.94 -2.76
CA TRP A 235 21.07 -1.65 -3.40
C TRP A 235 21.58 -1.72 -4.83
N PRO A 236 20.72 -1.63 -5.87
CA PRO A 236 21.16 -1.67 -7.27
C PRO A 236 22.13 -0.53 -7.60
N ASP A 237 23.18 -0.84 -8.39
CA ASP A 237 24.28 0.11 -8.66
C ASP A 237 23.83 1.34 -9.48
N ASP A 238 22.75 1.21 -10.23
CA ASP A 238 22.20 2.24 -11.11
C ASP A 238 21.13 3.13 -10.43
N VAL A 239 20.78 2.85 -9.17
CA VAL A 239 19.79 3.63 -8.45
C VAL A 239 20.43 4.78 -7.68
N VAL A 240 20.09 6.00 -8.10
CA VAL A 240 20.42 7.24 -7.41
C VAL A 240 19.16 7.80 -6.78
N LEU A 241 19.19 8.10 -5.48
CA LEU A 241 18.03 8.62 -4.77
C LEU A 241 17.91 10.14 -4.94
N VAL A 242 16.67 10.60 -5.09
CA VAL A 242 16.34 12.02 -5.15
C VAL A 242 15.42 12.39 -4.00
N PRO A 243 15.55 13.61 -3.42
CA PRO A 243 14.64 14.01 -2.36
C PRO A 243 13.20 14.02 -2.86
N ARG A 244 12.33 13.27 -2.21
CA ARG A 244 10.88 13.39 -2.38
C ARG A 244 10.31 14.20 -1.22
N LYS A 245 9.23 14.92 -1.45
CA LYS A 245 8.38 15.42 -0.37
C LYS A 245 7.32 14.37 -0.12
N GLU A 246 6.91 14.17 1.13
CA GLU A 246 5.65 13.48 1.37
C GLU A 246 4.60 14.10 0.46
N ASP A 247 3.81 13.27 -0.20
CA ASP A 247 2.68 13.76 -0.96
C ASP A 247 1.75 14.50 0.00
N ALA A 248 2.04 15.79 0.15
CA ALA A 248 1.12 16.72 0.79
C ALA A 248 -0.06 16.87 -0.16
N GLY A 249 -0.94 15.88 -0.25
CA GLY A 249 -2.17 15.98 -1.02
C GLY A 249 -2.08 16.80 -2.31
N PRO A 250 -3.17 17.08 -2.99
CA PRO A 250 -3.15 17.93 -4.18
C PRO A 250 -2.53 19.29 -3.84
N THR A 251 -1.58 19.75 -4.66
CA THR A 251 -0.94 21.06 -4.50
C THR A 251 -1.99 22.19 -4.56
N GLY A 252 -1.63 23.40 -4.16
CA GLY A 252 -2.53 24.55 -4.31
C GLY A 252 -3.06 24.72 -5.73
N ALA A 253 -2.19 24.54 -6.75
CA ALA A 253 -2.57 24.59 -8.16
C ALA A 253 -3.50 23.43 -8.57
N ASP A 254 -3.24 22.21 -8.08
CA ASP A 254 -4.14 21.06 -8.31
C ASP A 254 -5.52 21.32 -7.69
N MET A 255 -5.58 21.92 -6.50
CA MET A 255 -6.84 22.24 -5.83
C MET A 255 -7.61 23.37 -6.51
N GLU A 256 -6.94 24.34 -7.12
CA GLU A 256 -7.58 25.37 -7.94
C GLU A 256 -8.24 24.75 -9.17
N LEU A 257 -7.52 23.87 -9.89
CA LEU A 257 -8.06 23.16 -11.04
C LEU A 257 -9.22 22.25 -10.65
N VAL A 258 -9.07 21.46 -9.59
CA VAL A 258 -10.15 20.59 -9.07
C VAL A 258 -11.37 21.41 -8.66
N SER A 259 -11.19 22.57 -8.02
CA SER A 259 -12.30 23.45 -7.62
C SER A 259 -13.06 23.98 -8.84
N ALA A 260 -12.35 24.39 -9.90
CA ALA A 260 -12.97 24.86 -11.14
C ALA A 260 -13.72 23.73 -11.87
N ILE A 261 -13.17 22.51 -11.91
CA ILE A 261 -13.86 21.35 -12.47
C ILE A 261 -15.09 20.97 -11.62
N HIS A 262 -14.97 20.97 -10.29
CA HIS A 262 -16.06 20.70 -9.38
C HIS A 262 -17.22 21.69 -9.56
N GLU A 263 -16.91 22.98 -9.73
CA GLU A 263 -17.93 24.01 -10.00
C GLU A 263 -18.67 23.72 -11.31
N ARG A 264 -17.94 23.39 -12.40
CA ARG A 264 -18.54 22.97 -13.68
C ARG A 264 -19.46 21.77 -13.52
N ILE A 265 -19.01 20.73 -12.83
CA ILE A 265 -19.79 19.51 -12.58
C ILE A 265 -21.07 19.85 -11.81
N THR A 266 -20.96 20.66 -10.75
CA THR A 266 -22.10 21.05 -9.91
C THR A 266 -23.13 21.84 -10.71
N GLN A 267 -22.68 22.75 -11.58
CA GLN A 267 -23.58 23.54 -12.45
C GLN A 267 -24.29 22.66 -13.50
N ASN A 268 -23.64 21.61 -13.99
CA ASN A 268 -24.19 20.71 -15.01
C ASN A 268 -25.05 19.58 -14.43
N ASN A 269 -24.98 19.31 -13.12
CA ASN A 269 -25.68 18.20 -12.51
C ASN A 269 -27.20 18.43 -12.50
N LYS A 270 -27.92 17.56 -13.21
CA LYS A 270 -29.41 17.61 -13.34
C LYS A 270 -30.08 16.44 -12.64
N VAL A 271 -29.33 15.37 -12.33
CA VAL A 271 -29.85 14.15 -11.71
C VAL A 271 -29.33 14.09 -10.29
N THR A 272 -30.25 14.15 -9.33
CA THR A 272 -29.93 14.20 -7.90
C THR A 272 -30.63 13.11 -7.09
N ASP A 273 -31.50 12.32 -7.75
CA ASP A 273 -32.25 11.24 -7.14
C ASP A 273 -32.16 9.96 -7.97
N ALA A 274 -32.06 8.81 -7.31
CA ALA A 274 -31.92 7.51 -7.97
C ALA A 274 -33.08 7.19 -8.93
N SER A 275 -34.27 7.68 -8.66
CA SER A 275 -35.44 7.47 -9.53
C SER A 275 -35.38 8.22 -10.87
N GLN A 276 -34.43 9.15 -11.01
CA GLN A 276 -34.18 9.93 -12.23
C GLN A 276 -33.04 9.33 -13.08
N MET A 277 -32.39 8.27 -12.57
CA MET A 277 -31.29 7.65 -13.27
C MET A 277 -31.79 6.83 -14.45
N GLU A 278 -31.19 7.04 -15.61
CA GLU A 278 -31.41 6.28 -16.85
C GLU A 278 -30.06 6.00 -17.50
N ASP A 279 -29.99 4.94 -18.28
CA ASP A 279 -28.84 4.69 -19.15
C ASP A 279 -28.71 5.84 -20.14
N TYR A 280 -27.48 6.24 -20.40
CA TYR A 280 -27.24 7.33 -21.33
C TYR A 280 -25.99 7.15 -22.17
N LYS A 281 -25.95 7.87 -23.27
CA LYS A 281 -24.78 7.98 -24.12
C LYS A 281 -24.07 9.29 -23.82
N GLU A 282 -22.81 9.19 -23.38
CA GLU A 282 -21.94 10.36 -23.20
C GLU A 282 -21.23 10.69 -24.53
N THR A 283 -21.01 11.98 -24.75
CA THR A 283 -20.21 12.48 -25.87
C THR A 283 -19.04 13.27 -25.31
N ILE A 284 -17.83 12.91 -25.69
CA ILE A 284 -16.65 13.70 -25.31
C ILE A 284 -16.72 15.04 -26.05
N THR A 285 -16.90 16.12 -25.30
CA THR A 285 -17.16 17.47 -25.82
C THR A 285 -16.17 17.88 -26.89
N GLY A 286 -16.68 18.46 -27.98
CA GLY A 286 -15.88 18.86 -29.14
C GLY A 286 -15.51 17.73 -30.10
N THR A 287 -15.97 16.50 -29.85
CA THR A 287 -15.69 15.33 -30.69
C THR A 287 -16.98 14.60 -31.11
N LYS A 288 -16.83 13.55 -31.92
CA LYS A 288 -17.91 12.59 -32.24
C LYS A 288 -17.72 11.27 -31.47
N VAL A 289 -16.74 11.19 -30.59
CA VAL A 289 -16.47 9.99 -29.80
C VAL A 289 -17.50 9.93 -28.67
N THR A 290 -18.15 8.78 -28.56
CA THR A 290 -19.20 8.52 -27.58
C THR A 290 -18.98 7.20 -26.89
N PHE A 291 -19.46 7.10 -25.65
CA PHE A 291 -19.52 5.86 -24.87
C PHE A 291 -20.84 5.74 -24.11
N ASP A 292 -21.23 4.52 -23.80
CA ASP A 292 -22.48 4.24 -23.13
C ASP A 292 -22.25 4.08 -21.61
N MET A 293 -23.12 4.68 -20.81
CA MET A 293 -23.17 4.57 -19.35
C MET A 293 -24.42 3.83 -18.92
N VAL A 294 -24.27 2.80 -18.10
CA VAL A 294 -25.35 1.94 -17.60
C VAL A 294 -25.63 2.28 -16.14
N THR A 295 -26.90 2.37 -15.80
CA THR A 295 -27.37 2.61 -14.42
C THR A 295 -27.19 1.37 -13.57
N ILE A 296 -26.44 1.51 -12.47
CA ILE A 296 -26.25 0.47 -11.47
C ILE A 296 -27.10 0.85 -10.24
N PRO A 297 -28.10 0.02 -9.88
CA PRO A 297 -28.95 0.30 -8.73
C PRO A 297 -28.14 0.18 -7.43
N GLY A 298 -28.45 1.01 -6.44
CA GLY A 298 -27.91 0.82 -5.10
C GLY A 298 -28.44 -0.47 -4.45
N GLY A 299 -27.66 -1.02 -3.54
CA GLY A 299 -28.04 -2.25 -2.85
C GLY A 299 -26.94 -2.80 -1.95
N THR A 300 -27.21 -3.96 -1.35
CA THR A 300 -26.28 -4.63 -0.44
C THR A 300 -25.90 -5.99 -1.02
N PHE A 301 -24.63 -6.35 -0.92
CA PHE A 301 -24.11 -7.64 -1.38
C PHE A 301 -23.00 -8.16 -0.46
N LYS A 302 -22.65 -9.41 -0.61
CA LYS A 302 -21.48 -10.00 0.04
C LYS A 302 -20.28 -9.92 -0.89
N MET A 303 -19.33 -9.08 -0.55
CA MET A 303 -18.05 -8.94 -1.25
C MET A 303 -17.11 -10.07 -0.88
N GLY A 304 -16.39 -10.59 -1.85
CA GLY A 304 -15.47 -11.72 -1.69
C GLY A 304 -16.11 -13.08 -1.97
N SER A 305 -15.32 -14.13 -1.86
CA SER A 305 -15.73 -15.51 -2.15
C SER A 305 -15.90 -16.34 -0.86
N PRO A 306 -16.88 -17.27 -0.82
CA PRO A 306 -17.00 -18.23 0.27
C PRO A 306 -15.85 -19.24 0.22
N GLU A 307 -15.51 -19.83 1.37
CA GLU A 307 -14.43 -20.84 1.48
C GLU A 307 -14.62 -22.05 0.56
N SER A 308 -15.87 -22.32 0.17
CA SER A 308 -16.23 -23.44 -0.70
C SER A 308 -16.10 -23.14 -2.20
N GLU A 309 -15.80 -21.90 -2.60
CA GLU A 309 -15.71 -21.52 -4.01
C GLU A 309 -14.45 -22.13 -4.65
N GLU A 310 -14.61 -22.84 -5.77
CA GLU A 310 -13.51 -23.44 -6.50
C GLU A 310 -12.57 -22.37 -7.08
N GLY A 311 -11.26 -22.57 -6.96
CA GLY A 311 -10.25 -21.61 -7.41
C GLY A 311 -10.10 -20.38 -6.50
N ARG A 312 -10.77 -20.33 -5.32
CA ARG A 312 -10.65 -19.24 -4.35
C ARG A 312 -9.22 -19.06 -3.87
N ARG A 313 -8.82 -17.80 -3.68
CA ARG A 313 -7.56 -17.41 -3.02
C ARG A 313 -7.83 -16.80 -1.65
N GLU A 314 -6.83 -16.82 -0.78
CA GLU A 314 -6.95 -16.29 0.59
C GLU A 314 -7.29 -14.79 0.62
N ASP A 315 -6.77 -14.01 -0.33
CA ASP A 315 -6.98 -12.58 -0.45
C ASP A 315 -8.41 -12.16 -0.90
N GLU A 316 -9.26 -13.13 -1.24
CA GLU A 316 -10.67 -12.92 -1.58
C GLU A 316 -11.62 -12.98 -0.37
N GLY A 317 -11.09 -13.08 0.82
CA GLY A 317 -11.84 -13.18 2.07
C GLY A 317 -11.30 -12.26 3.17
N PRO A 318 -11.99 -12.23 4.33
CA PRO A 318 -13.30 -12.83 4.60
C PRO A 318 -14.42 -12.21 3.76
N GLN A 319 -15.56 -12.93 3.57
CA GLN A 319 -16.74 -12.32 2.97
C GLN A 319 -17.30 -11.23 3.90
N VAL A 320 -17.52 -10.03 3.36
CA VAL A 320 -18.07 -8.88 4.10
C VAL A 320 -19.34 -8.36 3.42
N GLU A 321 -20.31 -7.94 4.22
CA GLU A 321 -21.53 -7.31 3.72
C GLU A 321 -21.27 -5.83 3.45
N ILE A 322 -21.50 -5.40 2.20
CA ILE A 322 -21.23 -4.06 1.69
C ILE A 322 -22.50 -3.46 1.13
N SER A 323 -22.78 -2.21 1.47
CA SER A 323 -23.84 -1.40 0.86
C SER A 323 -23.22 -0.47 -0.18
N ILE A 324 -23.80 -0.46 -1.38
CA ILE A 324 -23.36 0.38 -2.51
C ILE A 324 -24.46 1.38 -2.85
N SER A 325 -24.11 2.66 -2.91
CA SER A 325 -24.97 3.71 -3.42
C SER A 325 -25.16 3.59 -4.95
N PRO A 326 -26.29 4.07 -5.52
CA PRO A 326 -26.51 4.01 -6.95
C PRO A 326 -25.49 4.87 -7.73
N PHE A 327 -25.05 4.36 -8.89
CA PHE A 327 -24.07 5.01 -9.75
C PHE A 327 -24.26 4.60 -11.21
N TRP A 328 -23.58 5.24 -12.15
CA TRP A 328 -23.46 4.77 -13.53
C TRP A 328 -22.08 4.17 -13.75
N MET A 329 -22.01 3.11 -14.54
CA MET A 329 -20.77 2.46 -14.95
C MET A 329 -20.64 2.45 -16.46
N GLY A 330 -19.44 2.64 -17.00
CA GLY A 330 -19.16 2.46 -18.41
C GLY A 330 -19.59 1.06 -18.86
N LYS A 331 -20.40 1.00 -19.93
CA LYS A 331 -20.92 -0.25 -20.47
C LYS A 331 -19.81 -1.21 -20.88
N HIS A 332 -18.69 -0.68 -21.32
CA HIS A 332 -17.49 -1.36 -21.77
C HIS A 332 -16.27 -0.78 -21.08
N GLU A 333 -15.13 -1.42 -21.23
CA GLU A 333 -13.83 -0.83 -20.92
C GLU A 333 -13.61 0.44 -21.79
N VAL A 334 -12.84 1.38 -21.30
CA VAL A 334 -12.43 2.57 -22.06
C VAL A 334 -11.61 2.15 -23.27
N THR A 335 -12.03 2.57 -24.46
CA THR A 335 -11.39 2.20 -25.71
C THR A 335 -10.24 3.16 -26.09
N TRP A 336 -9.36 2.71 -27.00
CA TRP A 336 -8.34 3.59 -27.59
C TRP A 336 -8.95 4.81 -28.27
N ASN A 337 -10.15 4.70 -28.84
CA ASN A 337 -10.85 5.84 -29.43
C ASN A 337 -11.12 6.97 -28.44
N GLU A 338 -11.35 6.64 -27.18
CA GLU A 338 -11.58 7.57 -26.08
C GLU A 338 -10.26 8.03 -25.46
N TYR A 339 -9.36 7.08 -25.16
CA TYR A 339 -8.13 7.35 -24.41
C TYR A 339 -7.10 8.14 -25.20
N GLU A 340 -7.00 7.94 -26.52
CA GLU A 340 -6.09 8.71 -27.38
C GLU A 340 -6.44 10.20 -27.46
N LEU A 341 -7.69 10.59 -27.23
CA LEU A 341 -8.07 12.00 -27.10
C LEU A 341 -7.40 12.70 -25.91
N PHE A 342 -7.16 11.95 -24.85
CA PHE A 342 -6.43 12.39 -23.68
C PHE A 342 -4.90 12.32 -23.90
N MET A 343 -4.40 11.25 -24.52
CA MET A 343 -2.97 11.05 -24.74
C MET A 343 -2.38 12.01 -25.75
N TYR A 344 -3.11 12.29 -26.84
CA TYR A 344 -2.60 13.01 -28.02
C TYR A 344 -3.59 14.08 -28.49
N PRO A 345 -3.97 15.05 -27.65
CA PRO A 345 -5.05 15.98 -27.98
C PRO A 345 -4.81 16.75 -29.28
N GLU A 346 -3.59 17.23 -29.53
CA GLU A 346 -3.26 17.98 -30.75
C GLU A 346 -3.25 17.11 -32.02
N GLU A 347 -2.79 15.85 -31.92
CA GLU A 347 -2.75 14.92 -33.04
C GLU A 347 -4.17 14.48 -33.40
N MET A 348 -4.96 14.13 -32.40
CA MET A 348 -6.35 13.71 -32.55
C MET A 348 -7.23 14.83 -33.10
N ALA A 349 -7.01 16.07 -32.66
CA ALA A 349 -7.70 17.24 -33.23
C ALA A 349 -7.56 17.34 -34.73
N ARG A 350 -6.41 16.97 -35.29
CA ARG A 350 -6.14 16.96 -36.74
C ARG A 350 -6.77 15.78 -37.46
N LEU A 351 -6.89 14.62 -36.76
CA LEU A 351 -7.33 13.37 -37.40
C LEU A 351 -8.85 13.21 -37.44
N ILE A 352 -9.60 13.69 -36.44
CA ILE A 352 -11.03 13.40 -36.31
C ILE A 352 -11.95 14.58 -36.62
N ASN A 353 -11.44 15.67 -37.16
CA ASN A 353 -12.22 16.88 -37.49
C ASN A 353 -13.09 17.34 -36.29
N VAL A 354 -12.41 17.86 -35.27
CA VAL A 354 -13.02 18.31 -34.00
C VAL A 354 -13.89 19.54 -34.17
N GLY A 355 -14.84 19.75 -33.29
CA GLY A 355 -15.66 20.98 -33.21
C GLY A 355 -14.93 22.12 -32.52
N ASP A 356 -15.54 23.31 -32.55
CA ASP A 356 -14.99 24.54 -31.96
C ASP A 356 -14.80 24.41 -30.44
N ASP A 357 -15.61 23.57 -29.77
CA ASP A 357 -15.56 23.29 -28.32
C ASP A 357 -14.49 22.26 -27.92
N TYR A 358 -13.64 21.83 -28.85
CA TYR A 358 -12.60 20.83 -28.54
C TYR A 358 -11.54 21.36 -27.57
N ASN A 359 -11.10 22.59 -27.79
CA ASN A 359 -10.15 23.25 -26.90
C ASN A 359 -10.88 23.74 -25.64
N ASP A 360 -10.56 23.13 -24.51
CA ASP A 360 -11.18 23.43 -23.23
C ASP A 360 -10.10 23.71 -22.18
N PRO A 361 -9.96 24.96 -21.71
CA PRO A 361 -8.88 25.34 -20.80
C PRO A 361 -8.81 24.51 -19.51
N LEU A 362 -9.94 23.99 -19.00
CA LEU A 362 -9.92 23.13 -17.81
C LEU A 362 -9.42 21.74 -18.12
N ALA A 363 -9.83 21.17 -19.24
CA ALA A 363 -9.32 19.87 -19.69
C ALA A 363 -7.85 19.95 -20.11
N ASP A 364 -7.47 21.03 -20.78
CA ASP A 364 -6.10 21.26 -21.24
C ASP A 364 -5.12 21.51 -20.08
N ALA A 365 -5.63 21.94 -18.91
CA ALA A 365 -4.85 22.10 -17.69
C ALA A 365 -4.60 20.78 -16.94
N VAL A 366 -5.31 19.71 -17.28
CA VAL A 366 -5.07 18.39 -16.71
C VAL A 366 -3.81 17.79 -17.33
N THR A 367 -2.84 17.40 -16.50
CA THR A 367 -1.62 16.76 -16.98
C THR A 367 -1.96 15.49 -17.76
N ASN A 368 -1.41 15.36 -18.95
CA ASN A 368 -1.62 14.25 -19.86
C ASN A 368 -0.33 13.47 -20.15
N PRO A 369 -0.41 12.23 -20.65
CA PRO A 369 0.74 11.40 -20.92
C PRO A 369 1.73 12.00 -21.91
N THR A 370 3.03 11.87 -21.61
CA THR A 370 4.09 12.09 -22.58
C THR A 370 4.06 11.00 -23.65
N LYS A 371 4.59 11.29 -24.84
CA LYS A 371 4.60 10.31 -25.93
C LYS A 371 5.43 9.08 -25.55
N PRO A 372 4.86 7.85 -25.58
CA PRO A 372 5.60 6.65 -25.25
C PRO A 372 6.66 6.30 -26.28
N TYR A 373 7.69 5.54 -25.89
CA TYR A 373 8.74 5.06 -26.80
C TYR A 373 8.26 3.99 -27.77
N VAL A 374 7.26 3.21 -27.34
CA VAL A 374 6.64 2.15 -28.14
C VAL A 374 5.16 2.44 -28.31
N GLU A 375 4.58 1.93 -29.36
CA GLU A 375 3.14 2.00 -29.58
C GLU A 375 2.45 1.06 -28.56
N MET A 376 1.61 1.65 -27.68
CA MET A 376 1.12 0.98 -26.48
C MET A 376 -0.03 -0.02 -26.73
N SER A 377 -0.52 -0.17 -27.96
CA SER A 377 -1.40 -1.27 -28.33
C SER A 377 -0.63 -2.54 -28.73
N PHE A 378 0.69 -2.46 -28.85
CA PHE A 378 1.59 -3.54 -29.27
C PHE A 378 1.14 -4.22 -30.56
N GLY A 379 0.42 -3.49 -31.42
CA GLY A 379 -0.09 -3.98 -32.69
C GLY A 379 -1.35 -4.84 -32.58
N MET A 380 -1.95 -4.99 -31.41
CA MET A 380 -3.16 -5.81 -31.19
C MET A 380 -4.45 -5.15 -31.71
N GLY A 381 -4.43 -3.85 -32.03
CA GLY A 381 -5.55 -3.10 -32.59
C GLY A 381 -6.05 -1.96 -31.71
N LYS A 382 -6.75 -0.97 -32.32
CA LYS A 382 -7.21 0.22 -31.61
C LYS A 382 -8.70 0.53 -31.75
N GLU A 383 -9.25 0.47 -32.95
CA GLU A 383 -10.64 0.88 -33.18
C GLU A 383 -11.63 -0.04 -32.46
N LYS A 384 -12.27 0.48 -31.42
CA LYS A 384 -13.18 -0.23 -30.50
C LYS A 384 -12.50 -1.35 -29.68
N PHE A 385 -11.19 -1.30 -29.54
CA PHE A 385 -10.45 -2.15 -28.64
C PHE A 385 -10.17 -1.40 -27.34
N PRO A 386 -10.06 -2.09 -26.18
CA PRO A 386 -9.77 -1.46 -24.91
C PRO A 386 -8.39 -0.81 -24.93
N ALA A 387 -8.26 0.34 -24.28
CA ALA A 387 -6.97 0.95 -24.02
C ALA A 387 -6.28 0.21 -22.90
N ILE A 388 -4.98 -0.07 -23.08
CA ILE A 388 -4.20 -0.89 -22.14
C ILE A 388 -2.90 -0.20 -21.71
N SER A 389 -2.20 -0.86 -20.78
CA SER A 389 -0.82 -0.53 -20.40
C SER A 389 -0.64 0.85 -19.76
N MET A 390 -1.70 1.42 -19.18
CA MET A 390 -1.61 2.66 -18.42
C MET A 390 -1.40 2.38 -16.93
N THR A 391 -0.70 3.28 -16.25
CA THR A 391 -0.64 3.28 -14.78
C THR A 391 -1.99 3.68 -14.18
N GLN A 392 -2.22 3.37 -12.90
CA GLN A 392 -3.43 3.85 -12.21
C GLN A 392 -3.43 5.40 -12.14
N HIS A 393 -2.26 6.04 -12.02
CA HIS A 393 -2.12 7.48 -12.12
C HIS A 393 -2.66 8.02 -13.45
N ALA A 394 -2.23 7.45 -14.58
CA ALA A 394 -2.70 7.83 -15.90
C ALA A 394 -4.22 7.64 -16.04
N ALA A 395 -4.75 6.55 -15.49
CA ALA A 395 -6.18 6.25 -15.45
C ALA A 395 -6.97 7.31 -14.65
N ASN A 396 -6.47 7.70 -13.48
CA ASN A 396 -7.07 8.75 -12.65
C ASN A 396 -7.02 10.12 -13.35
N LYS A 397 -5.93 10.46 -14.03
CA LYS A 397 -5.81 11.69 -14.83
C LYS A 397 -6.73 11.69 -16.05
N TYR A 398 -6.92 10.54 -16.70
CA TYR A 398 -7.95 10.39 -17.72
C TYR A 398 -9.36 10.69 -17.16
N CYS A 399 -9.70 10.17 -15.99
CA CYS A 399 -10.97 10.45 -15.34
C CYS A 399 -11.15 11.94 -15.00
N GLN A 400 -10.08 12.61 -14.53
CA GLN A 400 -10.07 14.04 -14.27
C GLN A 400 -10.30 14.84 -15.56
N TRP A 401 -9.57 14.51 -16.62
CA TRP A 401 -9.70 15.11 -17.95
C TRP A 401 -11.11 14.90 -18.53
N LEU A 402 -11.64 13.67 -18.46
CA LEU A 402 -12.97 13.33 -18.94
C LEU A 402 -14.04 14.13 -18.20
N SER A 403 -13.87 14.30 -16.88
CA SER A 403 -14.78 15.11 -16.05
C SER A 403 -14.74 16.57 -16.41
N ALA A 404 -13.56 17.12 -16.70
CA ALA A 404 -13.41 18.48 -17.19
C ALA A 404 -14.10 18.66 -18.56
N LYS A 405 -13.89 17.73 -19.50
CA LYS A 405 -14.48 17.75 -20.85
C LYS A 405 -16.00 17.67 -20.86
N THR A 406 -16.57 16.81 -20.06
CA THR A 406 -18.02 16.49 -20.11
C THR A 406 -18.87 17.30 -19.11
N GLY A 407 -18.22 17.78 -18.04
CA GLY A 407 -18.92 18.39 -16.92
C GLY A 407 -19.69 17.40 -16.06
N HIS A 408 -19.39 16.10 -16.16
CA HIS A 408 -19.85 15.04 -15.27
C HIS A 408 -18.69 14.51 -14.45
N PHE A 409 -18.94 14.04 -13.21
CA PHE A 409 -17.87 13.51 -12.37
C PHE A 409 -17.57 12.05 -12.71
N TYR A 410 -16.39 11.79 -13.27
CA TYR A 410 -15.89 10.45 -13.54
C TYR A 410 -14.69 10.11 -12.66
N ARG A 411 -14.60 8.84 -12.25
CA ARG A 411 -13.47 8.24 -11.55
C ARG A 411 -13.37 6.74 -11.87
N LEU A 412 -12.31 6.10 -11.43
CA LEU A 412 -12.26 4.64 -11.38
C LEU A 412 -13.30 4.12 -10.36
N PRO A 413 -13.83 2.92 -10.54
CA PRO A 413 -14.65 2.26 -9.51
C PRO A 413 -13.81 2.00 -8.25
N THR A 414 -14.46 1.95 -7.08
CA THR A 414 -13.88 1.23 -5.94
C THR A 414 -13.94 -0.27 -6.23
N GLU A 415 -13.11 -1.05 -5.52
CA GLU A 415 -13.12 -2.51 -5.66
C GLU A 415 -14.50 -3.11 -5.35
N ALA A 416 -15.18 -2.56 -4.36
CA ALA A 416 -16.53 -2.97 -3.98
C ALA A 416 -17.59 -2.62 -5.06
N GLU A 417 -17.52 -1.43 -5.65
CA GLU A 417 -18.42 -1.05 -6.77
C GLU A 417 -18.20 -1.95 -7.99
N TRP A 418 -16.94 -2.26 -8.29
CA TRP A 418 -16.60 -3.12 -9.41
C TRP A 418 -17.17 -4.53 -9.23
N GLU A 419 -16.93 -5.17 -8.06
CA GLU A 419 -17.42 -6.53 -7.79
C GLU A 419 -18.95 -6.57 -7.73
N TYR A 420 -19.59 -5.57 -7.14
CA TYR A 420 -21.04 -5.44 -7.11
C TYR A 420 -21.64 -5.39 -8.52
N ALA A 421 -21.06 -4.57 -9.40
CA ALA A 421 -21.48 -4.43 -10.78
C ALA A 421 -21.20 -5.69 -11.62
N CYS A 422 -20.07 -6.35 -11.39
CA CYS A 422 -19.71 -7.63 -12.03
C CYS A 422 -20.72 -8.73 -11.70
N ARG A 423 -21.06 -8.89 -10.42
CA ARG A 423 -22.03 -9.89 -9.95
C ARG A 423 -23.45 -9.62 -10.43
N ALA A 424 -23.83 -8.39 -10.65
CA ALA A 424 -25.16 -8.00 -11.12
C ALA A 424 -26.32 -8.70 -10.37
N GLY A 425 -26.19 -8.81 -9.04
CA GLY A 425 -27.18 -9.43 -8.14
C GLY A 425 -26.99 -10.93 -7.91
N THR A 426 -25.98 -11.58 -8.50
CA THR A 426 -25.68 -12.99 -8.24
C THR A 426 -24.69 -13.17 -7.08
N THR A 427 -24.60 -14.40 -6.57
CA THR A 427 -23.64 -14.79 -5.51
C THR A 427 -22.70 -15.91 -5.99
N THR A 428 -22.78 -16.28 -7.24
CA THR A 428 -22.00 -17.33 -7.89
C THR A 428 -20.58 -16.84 -8.25
N ALA A 429 -19.67 -17.75 -8.57
CA ALA A 429 -18.30 -17.44 -8.96
C ALA A 429 -18.23 -16.50 -10.18
N PHE A 430 -19.11 -16.71 -11.14
CA PHE A 430 -19.37 -15.84 -12.30
C PHE A 430 -20.82 -15.40 -12.26
N TRP A 431 -21.16 -14.28 -12.89
CA TRP A 431 -22.57 -13.85 -12.92
C TRP A 431 -23.49 -14.85 -13.63
N PHE A 432 -22.96 -15.73 -14.49
CA PHE A 432 -23.70 -16.75 -15.22
C PHE A 432 -23.71 -18.13 -14.53
N GLY A 433 -23.02 -18.32 -13.39
CA GLY A 433 -23.00 -19.58 -12.61
C GLY A 433 -21.71 -19.80 -11.85
N ASP A 434 -21.58 -21.00 -11.25
CA ASP A 434 -20.40 -21.37 -10.46
C ASP A 434 -19.32 -22.07 -11.30
N ASN A 435 -19.68 -22.58 -12.49
CA ASN A 435 -18.73 -23.25 -13.35
C ASN A 435 -18.37 -22.38 -14.56
N GLY A 436 -17.11 -22.42 -14.97
CA GLY A 436 -16.58 -21.66 -16.10
C GLY A 436 -16.84 -22.30 -17.49
N GLU A 437 -17.58 -23.42 -17.59
CA GLU A 437 -17.76 -24.15 -18.87
C GLU A 437 -18.33 -23.27 -19.99
N ASP A 438 -19.21 -22.33 -19.65
CA ASP A 438 -19.85 -21.42 -20.62
C ASP A 438 -19.09 -20.07 -20.77
N ILE A 439 -17.95 -19.86 -20.11
CA ILE A 439 -17.23 -18.58 -20.09
C ILE A 439 -16.96 -18.04 -21.49
N GLY A 440 -16.68 -18.91 -22.43
CA GLY A 440 -16.43 -18.55 -23.83
C GLY A 440 -17.58 -17.85 -24.57
N ASP A 441 -18.81 -17.95 -24.05
CA ASP A 441 -19.98 -17.23 -24.58
C ASP A 441 -20.02 -15.77 -24.11
N TYR A 442 -19.41 -15.51 -22.94
CA TYR A 442 -19.49 -14.25 -22.22
C TYR A 442 -18.21 -13.43 -22.29
N GLU A 443 -17.04 -14.11 -22.36
CA GLU A 443 -15.76 -13.44 -22.15
C GLU A 443 -14.66 -13.89 -23.13
N TRP A 444 -13.65 -13.01 -23.28
CA TRP A 444 -12.40 -13.25 -23.97
C TRP A 444 -11.30 -13.58 -22.96
N TYR A 445 -10.75 -14.80 -23.05
CA TYR A 445 -9.76 -15.34 -22.13
C TYR A 445 -8.70 -16.17 -22.89
N ALA A 446 -7.71 -16.74 -22.19
CA ALA A 446 -6.55 -17.39 -22.82
C ALA A 446 -6.88 -18.39 -23.93
N ASP A 447 -7.96 -19.20 -23.79
CA ASP A 447 -8.29 -20.25 -24.76
C ASP A 447 -9.02 -19.75 -26.02
N ASN A 448 -9.57 -18.52 -26.00
CA ASN A 448 -10.37 -18.03 -27.12
C ASN A 448 -9.97 -16.65 -27.66
N ALA A 449 -9.03 -15.97 -27.02
CA ALA A 449 -8.66 -14.59 -27.35
C ALA A 449 -7.57 -14.47 -28.44
N ASP A 450 -6.97 -15.57 -28.88
CA ASP A 450 -5.90 -15.58 -29.90
C ASP A 450 -4.68 -14.72 -29.49
N PHE A 451 -4.27 -14.84 -28.23
CA PHE A 451 -3.12 -14.14 -27.61
C PHE A 451 -3.18 -12.59 -27.70
N LYS A 452 -4.38 -12.02 -27.67
CA LYS A 452 -4.59 -10.56 -27.67
C LYS A 452 -5.97 -10.20 -27.16
N TYR A 453 -6.11 -8.97 -26.66
CA TYR A 453 -7.43 -8.42 -26.35
C TYR A 453 -8.30 -8.30 -27.62
N GLN A 454 -9.60 -8.25 -27.42
CA GLN A 454 -10.59 -8.20 -28.48
C GLN A 454 -11.40 -6.89 -28.42
N LYS A 455 -12.22 -6.62 -29.44
CA LYS A 455 -13.11 -5.46 -29.43
C LYS A 455 -14.11 -5.57 -28.30
N VAL A 456 -14.33 -4.45 -27.61
CA VAL A 456 -15.28 -4.38 -26.50
C VAL A 456 -16.70 -4.74 -26.93
N GLY A 457 -17.48 -5.35 -26.06
CA GLY A 457 -18.90 -5.61 -26.25
C GLY A 457 -19.24 -6.63 -27.33
N THR A 458 -18.34 -7.56 -27.64
CA THR A 458 -18.56 -8.60 -28.69
C THR A 458 -19.08 -9.91 -28.14
N LYS A 459 -19.11 -10.07 -26.83
CA LYS A 459 -19.69 -11.21 -26.11
C LYS A 459 -21.03 -10.82 -25.46
N LYS A 460 -21.62 -11.68 -24.64
CA LYS A 460 -22.89 -11.41 -23.96
C LYS A 460 -22.67 -10.56 -22.69
N PRO A 461 -23.54 -9.57 -22.42
CA PRO A 461 -23.42 -8.76 -21.20
C PRO A 461 -23.97 -9.50 -19.98
N ASN A 462 -23.61 -8.99 -18.78
CA ASN A 462 -24.23 -9.41 -17.55
C ASN A 462 -25.69 -8.91 -17.43
N PRO A 463 -26.46 -9.33 -16.41
CA PRO A 463 -27.86 -8.94 -16.23
C PRO A 463 -28.12 -7.41 -16.15
N TRP A 464 -27.13 -6.63 -15.81
CA TRP A 464 -27.22 -5.16 -15.78
C TRP A 464 -26.72 -4.49 -17.06
N GLY A 465 -26.35 -5.28 -18.08
CA GLY A 465 -25.95 -4.78 -19.41
C GLY A 465 -24.49 -4.40 -19.53
N LEU A 466 -23.63 -4.78 -18.59
CA LEU A 466 -22.18 -4.58 -18.63
C LEU A 466 -21.50 -5.73 -19.37
N TYR A 467 -20.55 -5.41 -20.23
CA TYR A 467 -19.78 -6.35 -21.04
C TYR A 467 -18.37 -6.51 -20.49
N ASP A 468 -17.75 -7.63 -20.84
CA ASP A 468 -16.33 -7.89 -20.64
C ASP A 468 -15.89 -7.79 -19.15
N MET A 469 -16.79 -8.23 -18.21
CA MET A 469 -16.55 -8.15 -16.77
C MET A 469 -15.71 -9.32 -16.21
N HIS A 470 -15.53 -10.39 -16.98
CA HIS A 470 -14.78 -11.59 -16.59
C HIS A 470 -13.66 -11.91 -17.60
N GLY A 471 -13.11 -10.91 -18.29
CA GLY A 471 -12.07 -11.14 -19.29
C GLY A 471 -11.73 -9.92 -20.11
N ASN A 472 -11.24 -10.12 -21.30
CA ASN A 472 -10.73 -9.13 -22.23
C ASN A 472 -9.54 -8.36 -21.64
N VAL A 473 -9.72 -7.34 -20.78
CA VAL A 473 -8.63 -6.73 -20.05
C VAL A 473 -8.97 -6.57 -18.57
N ALA A 474 -8.01 -6.78 -17.69
CA ALA A 474 -8.15 -6.49 -16.27
C ALA A 474 -8.30 -4.97 -16.07
N GLU A 475 -9.08 -4.56 -15.08
CA GLU A 475 -9.46 -3.17 -14.90
C GLU A 475 -8.93 -2.61 -13.60
N TRP A 476 -8.27 -1.45 -13.64
CA TRP A 476 -7.91 -0.71 -12.45
C TRP A 476 -9.13 -0.33 -11.61
N VAL A 477 -9.02 -0.55 -10.31
CA VAL A 477 -9.91 0.04 -9.30
C VAL A 477 -9.12 0.99 -8.40
N LEU A 478 -9.80 1.80 -7.58
CA LEU A 478 -9.16 2.82 -6.75
C LEU A 478 -8.32 2.25 -5.59
N ASP A 479 -8.64 1.04 -5.17
CA ASP A 479 -8.22 0.47 -3.89
C ASP A 479 -6.77 0.01 -3.87
N ALA A 480 -6.16 0.13 -2.69
CA ALA A 480 -4.95 -0.60 -2.37
C ALA A 480 -5.24 -2.10 -2.35
N TYR A 481 -4.31 -2.89 -2.89
CA TYR A 481 -4.36 -4.34 -2.73
C TYR A 481 -3.69 -4.76 -1.43
N THR A 482 -4.37 -5.62 -0.67
CA THR A 482 -3.82 -6.26 0.53
C THR A 482 -3.97 -7.77 0.42
N LYS A 483 -2.96 -8.52 0.88
CA LYS A 483 -3.00 -9.99 0.91
C LYS A 483 -3.99 -10.50 1.97
N GLU A 484 -4.25 -9.69 2.98
CA GLU A 484 -5.22 -9.94 4.04
C GLU A 484 -6.67 -9.78 3.57
N GLY A 485 -6.87 -9.45 2.31
CA GLY A 485 -8.19 -9.32 1.70
C GLY A 485 -9.04 -8.23 2.35
N TYR A 486 -10.24 -8.59 2.79
CA TYR A 486 -11.25 -7.66 3.27
C TYR A 486 -11.33 -7.55 4.80
N GLN A 487 -10.33 -8.01 5.55
CA GLN A 487 -10.29 -7.92 7.01
C GLN A 487 -10.48 -6.49 7.52
N ILE A 488 -10.00 -5.48 6.78
CA ILE A 488 -10.15 -4.05 7.13
C ILE A 488 -11.61 -3.61 7.22
N PHE A 489 -12.52 -4.33 6.59
CA PHE A 489 -13.96 -4.04 6.54
C PHE A 489 -14.78 -4.86 7.53
N GLU A 490 -14.16 -5.82 8.23
CA GLU A 490 -14.86 -6.69 9.18
C GLU A 490 -15.46 -5.94 10.38
N GLY A 491 -16.63 -6.39 10.82
CA GLY A 491 -17.26 -5.92 12.06
C GLY A 491 -17.80 -4.49 12.04
N LYS A 492 -17.89 -3.85 10.87
CA LYS A 492 -18.44 -2.50 10.71
C LYS A 492 -19.44 -2.48 9.57
N GLU A 493 -20.46 -1.62 9.68
CA GLU A 493 -21.29 -1.28 8.54
C GLU A 493 -20.44 -0.55 7.50
N GLN A 494 -20.43 -1.07 6.28
CA GLN A 494 -19.65 -0.53 5.17
C GLN A 494 -20.58 0.03 4.09
N ILE A 495 -20.51 1.34 3.86
CA ILE A 495 -21.23 2.03 2.79
C ILE A 495 -20.20 2.66 1.88
N ASP A 496 -20.21 2.27 0.59
CA ASP A 496 -19.28 2.74 -0.45
C ASP A 496 -17.81 2.70 0.02
N PRO A 497 -17.33 1.54 0.54
CA PRO A 497 -15.98 1.47 1.10
C PRO A 497 -14.91 1.68 0.02
N TRP A 498 -13.83 2.29 0.44
CA TRP A 498 -12.63 2.47 -0.36
C TRP A 498 -11.40 2.28 0.52
N ASN A 499 -10.59 1.29 0.21
CA ASN A 499 -9.28 1.09 0.82
C ASN A 499 -8.28 2.06 0.19
N VAL A 500 -8.14 3.24 0.77
CA VAL A 500 -7.26 4.29 0.25
C VAL A 500 -5.82 3.81 0.31
N ALA A 501 -5.13 3.84 -0.83
CA ALA A 501 -3.75 3.40 -0.88
C ALA A 501 -2.81 4.42 -0.23
N GLU A 502 -1.86 3.92 0.56
CA GLU A 502 -0.79 4.70 1.20
C GLU A 502 0.56 4.53 0.49
N THR A 503 0.63 3.62 -0.47
CA THR A 503 1.83 3.30 -1.26
C THR A 503 1.50 3.22 -2.76
N LEU A 504 2.50 3.36 -3.62
CA LEU A 504 2.31 3.23 -5.07
C LEU A 504 1.91 1.80 -5.46
N TYR A 505 2.47 0.82 -4.79
CA TYR A 505 2.25 -0.60 -5.04
C TYR A 505 2.03 -1.34 -3.71
N PRO A 506 1.24 -2.41 -3.68
CA PRO A 506 0.37 -2.85 -4.78
C PRO A 506 -0.97 -2.10 -4.83
N ARG A 507 -1.50 -1.91 -6.04
CA ARG A 507 -2.86 -1.43 -6.32
C ARG A 507 -3.70 -2.57 -6.85
N THR A 508 -5.02 -2.48 -6.72
CA THR A 508 -5.92 -3.55 -7.13
C THR A 508 -6.36 -3.42 -8.59
N ALA A 509 -6.33 -4.52 -9.32
CA ALA A 509 -7.00 -4.71 -10.60
C ALA A 509 -7.96 -5.91 -10.51
N ARG A 510 -9.03 -5.90 -11.32
CA ARG A 510 -10.12 -6.86 -11.29
C ARG A 510 -10.46 -7.38 -12.69
N GLY A 511 -11.19 -8.51 -12.77
CA GLY A 511 -11.84 -9.00 -14.00
C GLY A 511 -11.09 -10.07 -14.76
N GLY A 512 -9.81 -10.28 -14.53
CA GLY A 512 -8.99 -11.13 -15.38
C GLY A 512 -8.79 -10.54 -16.79
N SER A 513 -8.20 -11.27 -17.72
CA SER A 513 -7.82 -10.75 -19.02
C SER A 513 -7.76 -11.82 -20.10
N TRP A 514 -7.48 -11.40 -21.32
CA TRP A 514 -7.26 -12.25 -22.50
C TRP A 514 -6.11 -13.27 -22.33
N ASP A 515 -5.23 -13.10 -21.35
CA ASP A 515 -4.07 -13.95 -21.07
C ASP A 515 -4.27 -14.78 -19.77
N ASP A 516 -5.46 -14.74 -19.19
CA ASP A 516 -5.78 -15.43 -17.94
C ASP A 516 -6.70 -16.63 -18.20
N TYR A 517 -6.70 -17.56 -17.24
CA TYR A 517 -7.62 -18.69 -17.17
C TYR A 517 -8.74 -18.44 -16.15
N GLU A 518 -9.73 -19.32 -16.15
CA GLU A 518 -11.00 -19.19 -15.41
C GLU A 518 -10.85 -18.79 -13.94
N GLU A 519 -9.87 -19.36 -13.23
CA GLU A 519 -9.68 -19.08 -11.81
C GLU A 519 -9.38 -17.61 -11.52
N SER A 520 -8.75 -16.91 -12.45
CA SER A 520 -8.42 -15.48 -12.32
C SER A 520 -9.53 -14.55 -12.76
N MET A 521 -10.61 -15.08 -13.34
CA MET A 521 -11.70 -14.32 -13.96
C MET A 521 -12.98 -14.29 -13.12
N ARG A 522 -13.02 -15.00 -11.98
CA ARG A 522 -14.18 -15.03 -11.09
C ARG A 522 -14.51 -13.63 -10.55
N SER A 523 -15.78 -13.41 -10.22
CA SER A 523 -16.24 -12.10 -9.68
C SER A 523 -15.43 -11.61 -8.49
N ALA A 524 -14.96 -12.53 -7.62
CA ALA A 524 -14.17 -12.21 -6.44
C ALA A 524 -12.65 -12.20 -6.69
N ALA A 525 -12.17 -12.68 -7.85
CA ALA A 525 -10.74 -12.75 -8.13
C ALA A 525 -10.08 -11.37 -8.14
N ARG A 526 -8.91 -11.26 -7.53
CA ARG A 526 -8.16 -10.01 -7.33
C ARG A 526 -6.76 -10.12 -7.91
N ARG A 527 -6.21 -9.01 -8.34
CA ARG A 527 -4.81 -8.91 -8.79
C ARG A 527 -4.15 -7.69 -8.17
N GLY A 528 -3.06 -7.89 -7.43
CA GLY A 528 -2.19 -6.80 -6.97
C GLY A 528 -1.23 -6.37 -8.07
N SER A 529 -1.03 -5.06 -8.21
CA SER A 529 -0.02 -4.52 -9.13
C SER A 529 1.40 -4.80 -8.64
N ASP A 530 2.33 -4.89 -9.60
CA ASP A 530 3.74 -5.20 -9.32
C ASP A 530 4.64 -4.14 -9.98
N PRO A 531 5.68 -3.63 -9.31
CA PRO A 531 6.70 -2.76 -9.91
C PRO A 531 7.33 -3.35 -11.19
N LEU A 532 7.37 -4.69 -11.30
CA LEU A 532 7.87 -5.39 -12.50
C LEU A 532 7.07 -5.10 -13.77
N TRP A 533 5.84 -4.59 -13.66
CA TRP A 533 5.04 -4.17 -14.82
C TRP A 533 5.63 -3.02 -15.63
N LYS A 534 6.73 -2.42 -15.11
CA LYS A 534 7.54 -1.38 -15.78
C LYS A 534 8.97 -1.84 -16.09
N MET A 535 9.26 -3.12 -16.03
CA MET A 535 10.64 -3.62 -16.11
C MET A 535 11.32 -3.23 -17.43
N GLN A 536 10.61 -3.33 -18.56
CA GLN A 536 11.12 -3.03 -19.89
C GLN A 536 11.02 -1.56 -20.28
N ASP A 537 10.53 -0.68 -19.43
CA ASP A 537 10.51 0.76 -19.70
C ASP A 537 11.97 1.29 -19.80
N PRO A 538 12.39 1.82 -20.95
CA PRO A 538 13.75 2.30 -21.14
C PRO A 538 14.02 3.67 -20.52
N GLN A 539 13.00 4.34 -19.98
CA GLN A 539 13.16 5.68 -19.38
C GLN A 539 13.82 5.61 -18.01
N LEU A 540 14.60 6.64 -17.68
CA LEU A 540 15.16 6.87 -16.34
C LEU A 540 14.92 8.35 -15.97
N PRO A 541 14.05 8.64 -14.96
CA PRO A 541 13.20 7.71 -14.24
C PRO A 541 12.15 7.04 -15.15
N LYS A 542 11.64 5.86 -14.76
CA LYS A 542 10.61 5.13 -15.50
C LYS A 542 9.33 5.96 -15.59
N SER A 543 8.60 5.80 -16.68
CA SER A 543 7.38 6.55 -16.95
C SER A 543 6.35 6.44 -15.84
N ILE A 544 5.76 7.57 -15.47
CA ILE A 544 4.60 7.61 -14.57
C ILE A 544 3.28 7.29 -15.29
N TRP A 545 3.31 7.16 -16.61
CA TRP A 545 2.12 7.03 -17.45
C TRP A 545 1.88 5.62 -17.95
N TYR A 546 2.94 4.83 -18.15
CA TYR A 546 2.85 3.56 -18.86
C TYR A 546 3.40 2.39 -18.07
N LEU A 547 2.82 1.21 -18.33
CA LEU A 547 3.24 -0.10 -17.83
C LEU A 547 3.64 -0.95 -19.03
N THR A 548 4.91 -1.04 -19.35
CA THR A 548 5.43 -1.74 -20.55
C THR A 548 5.17 -3.24 -20.53
N ASP A 549 5.03 -3.82 -19.32
CA ASP A 549 4.93 -5.25 -19.09
C ASP A 549 3.53 -5.68 -18.60
N ALA A 550 2.53 -4.78 -18.67
CA ALA A 550 1.15 -5.07 -18.26
C ALA A 550 0.15 -4.86 -19.43
N GLN A 551 0.35 -5.60 -20.52
CA GLN A 551 -0.49 -5.53 -21.72
C GLN A 551 -1.92 -6.06 -21.52
N VAL A 552 -2.18 -6.59 -20.35
CA VAL A 552 -3.47 -7.16 -19.93
C VAL A 552 -4.36 -6.18 -19.17
N LEU A 553 -3.89 -4.95 -18.95
CA LEU A 553 -4.47 -4.03 -17.97
C LEU A 553 -5.05 -2.79 -18.62
N GLY A 554 -6.33 -2.58 -18.43
CA GLY A 554 -7.11 -1.44 -18.89
C GLY A 554 -7.89 -0.75 -17.78
N ILE A 555 -8.98 -0.05 -18.14
CA ILE A 555 -9.82 0.71 -17.21
C ILE A 555 -11.28 0.74 -17.64
N ARG A 556 -12.15 0.93 -16.64
CA ARG A 556 -13.57 1.27 -16.79
C ARG A 556 -13.88 2.47 -15.89
N VAL A 557 -14.75 3.37 -16.32
CA VAL A 557 -15.13 4.55 -15.54
C VAL A 557 -16.46 4.38 -14.84
N VAL A 558 -16.61 5.04 -13.70
CA VAL A 558 -17.88 5.19 -13.01
C VAL A 558 -18.23 6.66 -12.81
N ARG A 559 -19.53 6.95 -12.70
CA ARG A 559 -20.09 8.24 -12.32
C ARG A 559 -21.02 8.04 -11.13
N PRO A 560 -20.61 8.39 -9.90
CA PRO A 560 -21.50 8.38 -8.75
C PRO A 560 -22.71 9.33 -8.93
N LEU A 561 -23.87 8.95 -8.36
CA LEU A 561 -25.04 9.83 -8.34
C LEU A 561 -24.75 11.09 -7.51
N SER A 562 -24.10 10.94 -6.37
CA SER A 562 -23.70 12.04 -5.49
C SER A 562 -22.38 12.64 -5.93
N ILE A 563 -22.32 13.96 -6.08
CA ILE A 563 -21.09 14.69 -6.33
C ILE A 563 -20.35 14.82 -4.98
N PRO A 564 -19.13 14.31 -4.84
CA PRO A 564 -18.35 14.47 -3.62
C PRO A 564 -17.83 15.91 -3.47
N GLU A 565 -17.49 16.30 -2.24
CA GLU A 565 -16.77 17.55 -1.98
C GLU A 565 -15.43 17.57 -2.74
N LYS A 566 -14.97 18.76 -3.10
CA LYS A 566 -13.78 18.95 -3.95
C LYS A 566 -12.52 18.32 -3.38
N GLU A 567 -12.36 18.27 -2.05
CA GLU A 567 -11.22 17.63 -1.38
C GLU A 567 -11.23 16.11 -1.62
N LYS A 568 -12.40 15.48 -1.52
CA LYS A 568 -12.54 14.04 -1.82
C LYS A 568 -12.41 13.78 -3.32
N MET A 569 -12.91 14.68 -4.17
CA MET A 569 -12.73 14.62 -5.62
C MET A 569 -11.25 14.70 -6.00
N ALA A 570 -10.50 15.60 -5.38
CA ALA A 570 -9.07 15.73 -5.56
C ALA A 570 -8.33 14.43 -5.17
N LEU A 571 -8.75 13.79 -4.08
CA LEU A 571 -8.15 12.53 -3.62
C LEU A 571 -8.40 11.39 -4.63
N TYR A 572 -9.58 11.28 -5.24
CA TYR A 572 -9.85 10.29 -6.29
C TYR A 572 -8.93 10.43 -7.51
N TRP A 573 -8.62 11.67 -7.92
CA TRP A 573 -7.81 11.91 -9.12
C TRP A 573 -6.32 12.01 -8.88
N ASN A 574 -5.89 12.23 -7.62
CA ASN A 574 -4.50 12.52 -7.26
C ASN A 574 -3.99 11.66 -6.10
N ASN A 575 -4.65 10.53 -5.78
CA ASN A 575 -4.22 9.67 -4.70
C ASN A 575 -2.89 9.00 -5.05
N LEU A 576 -1.82 9.41 -4.35
CA LEU A 576 -0.46 8.88 -4.50
C LEU A 576 -0.08 8.67 -5.98
N GLY A 577 -0.28 9.70 -6.80
CA GLY A 577 0.17 9.68 -8.17
C GLY A 577 1.69 9.46 -8.21
N GLU A 578 2.16 8.62 -9.14
CA GLU A 578 3.56 8.66 -9.51
C GLU A 578 3.86 10.10 -9.94
N ARG A 579 4.80 10.77 -9.29
CA ARG A 579 5.23 12.11 -9.64
C ARG A 579 6.63 12.05 -10.23
N ASP A 580 6.89 12.91 -11.22
CA ASP A 580 8.21 13.12 -11.81
C ASP A 580 9.23 13.59 -10.76
#